data_c618c8c389b047f3fc65266d3428cf61
#
_entry.id   c618c8c389b047f3fc65266d3428cf61
#
_cell.length_a   1.000
_cell.length_b   1.000
_cell.length_c   1.000
_cell.angle_alpha   90.00
_cell.angle_beta   90.00
_cell.angle_gamma   90.00
#
_symmetry.space_group_name_H-M   'P 1'
#
loop_
_entity.id
_entity.type
_entity.pdbx_description
1 polymer ?
#
loop_
_entity_poly.entity_id
_entity_poly.type
_entity_poly.pdbx_seq_one_letter_code
_entity_poly.pdbx_strand_id
1 'polypeptide(L)'
;MTRELLARAPLENVSLPEIASRSDVARSTVYTIFGSREGLMVALAEDLLERGGFARIGQALRGPDVVRAFEISMDVAMELYSQEEPVSQALLSLAAVDRDASSAAARLNFGRAQGMRRLAERMHEQGVLRDDVTVEEAADILWVITSFETYAQLRRGRNLTPTQVGERLLGMTRRTLYRETGDGRRETGSGK
;
A
#
# COMPACT_ATOMS: atom_id res chain seq x y z
N MET A 1 -6.61 21.27 -0.53
CA MET A 1 -7.43 21.74 -1.67
C MET A 1 -7.46 20.76 -2.84
N THR A 2 -6.36 20.36 -3.49
CA THR A 2 -6.36 19.32 -4.56
C THR A 2 -7.04 18.03 -4.10
N ARG A 3 -6.79 17.59 -2.87
CA ARG A 3 -7.44 16.43 -2.23
C ARG A 3 -8.95 16.60 -2.06
N GLU A 4 -9.40 17.78 -1.64
CA GLU A 4 -10.83 18.07 -1.49
C GLU A 4 -11.54 18.07 -2.83
N LEU A 5 -10.85 18.49 -3.89
CA LEU A 5 -11.35 18.41 -5.25
C LEU A 5 -11.52 16.95 -5.69
N LEU A 6 -10.52 16.10 -5.44
CA LEU A 6 -10.60 14.67 -5.76
C LEU A 6 -11.65 13.93 -4.95
N ALA A 7 -11.86 14.31 -3.70
CA ALA A 7 -12.89 13.70 -2.85
C ALA A 7 -14.32 14.12 -3.21
N ARG A 8 -14.52 15.25 -3.89
CA ARG A 8 -15.83 15.87 -4.08
C ARG A 8 -16.23 16.17 -5.53
N ALA A 9 -15.27 16.22 -6.47
CA ALA A 9 -15.55 16.55 -7.87
C ALA A 9 -15.51 15.32 -8.77
N PRO A 10 -16.25 15.33 -9.89
CA PRO A 10 -16.01 14.35 -10.96
C PRO A 10 -14.55 14.43 -11.39
N LEU A 11 -13.88 13.29 -11.40
CA LEU A 11 -12.43 13.17 -11.64
C LEU A 11 -11.95 13.74 -12.98
N GLU A 12 -12.89 13.84 -13.95
CA GLU A 12 -12.68 14.40 -15.28
C GLU A 12 -12.24 15.87 -15.25
N ASN A 13 -12.54 16.59 -14.16
CA ASN A 13 -12.30 18.02 -14.02
C ASN A 13 -11.00 18.39 -13.26
N VAL A 14 -10.19 17.41 -12.84
CA VAL A 14 -8.94 17.71 -12.14
C VAL A 14 -7.87 18.14 -13.14
N SER A 15 -7.73 19.45 -13.29
CA SER A 15 -6.75 20.06 -14.19
C SER A 15 -5.96 21.16 -13.48
N LEU A 16 -4.74 21.46 -13.97
CA LEU A 16 -3.92 22.54 -13.42
C LEU A 16 -4.63 23.91 -13.44
N PRO A 17 -5.38 24.31 -14.50
CA PRO A 17 -6.15 25.54 -14.50
C PRO A 17 -7.26 25.57 -13.43
N GLU A 18 -7.95 24.47 -13.22
CA GLU A 18 -9.00 24.37 -12.18
C GLU A 18 -8.41 24.51 -10.77
N ILE A 19 -7.29 23.85 -10.54
CA ILE A 19 -6.56 23.99 -9.27
C ILE A 19 -6.11 25.42 -9.05
N ALA A 20 -5.52 26.07 -10.05
CA ALA A 20 -5.12 27.45 -9.96
C ALA A 20 -6.29 28.37 -9.60
N SER A 21 -7.42 28.20 -10.29
CA SER A 21 -8.65 28.97 -10.05
C SER A 21 -9.18 28.82 -8.63
N ARG A 22 -9.25 27.58 -8.14
CA ARG A 22 -9.80 27.30 -6.80
C ARG A 22 -8.81 27.59 -5.66
N SER A 23 -7.50 27.67 -5.98
CA SER A 23 -6.45 27.98 -5.00
C SER A 23 -6.20 29.46 -4.86
N ASP A 24 -6.80 30.29 -5.71
CA ASP A 24 -6.48 31.72 -5.84
C ASP A 24 -4.97 31.95 -6.08
N VAL A 25 -4.39 31.09 -6.92
CA VAL A 25 -2.96 31.09 -7.28
C VAL A 25 -2.83 31.29 -8.79
N ALA A 26 -1.82 32.05 -9.20
CA ALA A 26 -1.56 32.26 -10.63
C ALA A 26 -1.30 30.92 -11.35
N ARG A 27 -1.86 30.73 -12.56
CA ARG A 27 -1.64 29.52 -13.37
C ARG A 27 -0.16 29.21 -13.57
N SER A 28 0.67 30.26 -13.81
CA SER A 28 2.11 30.12 -13.95
C SER A 28 2.77 29.48 -12.73
N THR A 29 2.33 29.83 -11.53
CA THR A 29 2.84 29.23 -10.28
C THR A 29 2.51 27.74 -10.20
N VAL A 30 1.27 27.35 -10.55
CA VAL A 30 0.87 25.93 -10.54
C VAL A 30 1.67 25.14 -11.57
N TYR A 31 1.88 25.69 -12.78
CA TYR A 31 2.73 25.05 -13.79
C TYR A 31 4.20 24.98 -13.40
N THR A 32 4.72 25.99 -12.69
CA THR A 32 6.10 25.96 -12.16
C THR A 32 6.29 24.87 -11.12
N ILE A 33 5.29 24.62 -10.26
CA ILE A 33 5.37 23.62 -9.19
C ILE A 33 5.21 22.21 -9.74
N PHE A 34 4.20 21.96 -10.56
CA PHE A 34 3.81 20.62 -10.97
C PHE A 34 4.28 20.24 -12.38
N GLY A 35 4.64 21.22 -13.20
CA GLY A 35 5.08 21.03 -14.59
C GLY A 35 3.97 20.57 -15.53
N SER A 36 3.32 19.46 -15.20
CA SER A 36 2.28 18.82 -16.00
C SER A 36 1.15 18.27 -15.12
N ARG A 37 0.08 17.83 -15.76
CA ARG A 37 -1.01 17.12 -15.07
C ARG A 37 -0.53 15.79 -14.47
N GLU A 38 0.35 15.07 -15.17
CA GLU A 38 1.02 13.89 -14.61
C GLU A 38 1.83 14.25 -13.34
N GLY A 39 2.62 15.33 -13.38
CA GLY A 39 3.38 15.81 -12.22
C GLY A 39 2.49 16.14 -11.03
N LEU A 40 1.32 16.73 -11.29
CA LEU A 40 0.31 16.95 -10.25
C LEU A 40 -0.18 15.64 -9.63
N MET A 41 -0.49 14.62 -10.45
CA MET A 41 -0.95 13.32 -9.97
C MET A 41 0.13 12.60 -9.15
N VAL A 42 1.39 12.69 -9.59
CA VAL A 42 2.54 12.16 -8.82
C VAL A 42 2.66 12.88 -7.47
N ALA A 43 2.66 14.22 -7.45
CA ALA A 43 2.76 14.98 -6.21
C ALA A 43 1.61 14.70 -5.23
N LEU A 44 0.40 14.50 -5.74
CA LEU A 44 -0.75 14.12 -4.92
C LEU A 44 -0.57 12.74 -4.29
N ALA A 45 -0.07 11.79 -5.05
CA ALA A 45 0.17 10.45 -4.56
C ALA A 45 1.33 10.40 -3.55
N GLU A 46 2.38 11.20 -3.77
CA GLU A 46 3.49 11.37 -2.81
C GLU A 46 3.00 12.00 -1.50
N ASP A 47 2.18 13.06 -1.56
CA ASP A 47 1.55 13.67 -0.37
C ASP A 47 0.69 12.65 0.40
N LEU A 48 -0.02 11.78 -0.31
CA LEU A 48 -0.81 10.72 0.30
C LEU A 48 0.06 9.74 1.09
N LEU A 49 1.18 9.30 0.51
CA LEU A 49 2.13 8.41 1.16
C LEU A 49 2.82 9.08 2.36
N GLU A 50 3.23 10.33 2.23
CA GLU A 50 3.89 11.07 3.32
C GLU A 50 2.96 11.20 4.53
N ARG A 51 1.72 11.63 4.32
CA ARG A 51 0.69 11.74 5.37
C ARG A 51 0.31 10.39 5.97
N GLY A 52 0.29 9.34 5.16
CA GLY A 52 0.01 7.98 5.60
C GLY A 52 1.09 7.37 6.49
N GLY A 53 2.15 8.12 6.81
CA GLY A 53 3.18 7.65 7.73
C GLY A 53 4.14 6.62 7.14
N PHE A 54 4.36 6.64 5.83
CA PHE A 54 5.29 5.72 5.15
C PHE A 54 6.73 5.79 5.67
N ALA A 55 7.14 6.90 6.30
CA ALA A 55 8.41 6.99 7.02
C ALA A 55 8.54 5.93 8.13
N ARG A 56 7.42 5.56 8.79
CA ARG A 56 7.37 4.49 9.80
C ARG A 56 7.68 3.13 9.19
N ILE A 57 7.20 2.86 7.98
CA ILE A 57 7.54 1.63 7.23
C ILE A 57 9.04 1.59 6.95
N GLY A 58 9.61 2.67 6.43
CA GLY A 58 11.05 2.76 6.18
C GLY A 58 11.89 2.55 7.45
N GLN A 59 11.43 3.02 8.60
CA GLN A 59 12.09 2.78 9.89
C GLN A 59 11.97 1.32 10.33
N ALA A 60 10.79 0.73 10.25
CA ALA A 60 10.56 -0.67 10.60
C ALA A 60 11.38 -1.62 9.71
N LEU A 61 11.46 -1.34 8.42
CA LEU A 61 12.25 -2.11 7.46
C LEU A 61 13.77 -2.06 7.73
N ARG A 62 14.27 -1.12 8.52
CA ARG A 62 15.68 -1.11 8.98
C ARG A 62 15.90 -1.94 10.24
N GLY A 63 14.83 -2.34 10.92
CA GLY A 63 14.91 -3.19 12.11
C GLY A 63 15.29 -4.64 11.79
N PRO A 64 15.72 -5.43 12.78
CA PRO A 64 16.18 -6.80 12.56
C PRO A 64 15.02 -7.78 12.29
N ASP A 65 13.84 -7.54 12.82
CA ASP A 65 12.67 -8.42 12.76
C ASP A 65 11.81 -8.10 11.54
N VAL A 66 11.85 -8.96 10.53
CA VAL A 66 11.11 -8.78 9.28
C VAL A 66 9.60 -9.01 9.44
N VAL A 67 9.19 -9.89 10.36
CA VAL A 67 7.76 -10.16 10.62
C VAL A 67 7.14 -8.92 11.26
N ARG A 68 7.82 -8.37 12.26
CA ARG A 68 7.37 -7.13 12.90
C ARG A 68 7.37 -5.94 11.94
N ALA A 69 8.36 -5.86 11.05
CA ALA A 69 8.41 -4.83 10.02
C ALA A 69 7.21 -4.92 9.05
N PHE A 70 6.81 -6.13 8.68
CA PHE A 70 5.62 -6.35 7.86
C PHE A 70 4.33 -5.98 8.61
N GLU A 71 4.17 -6.38 9.87
CA GLU A 71 3.02 -6.01 10.69
C GLU A 71 2.85 -4.48 10.78
N ILE A 72 3.94 -3.76 11.08
CA ILE A 72 3.92 -2.29 11.10
C ILE A 72 3.54 -1.72 9.72
N SER A 73 4.04 -2.32 8.64
CA SER A 73 3.70 -1.89 7.27
C SER A 73 2.22 -2.07 6.98
N MET A 74 1.63 -3.16 7.44
CA MET A 74 0.19 -3.42 7.31
C MET A 74 -0.64 -2.43 8.14
N ASP A 75 -0.25 -2.17 9.39
CA ASP A 75 -0.95 -1.20 10.25
C ASP A 75 -0.96 0.19 9.60
N VAL A 76 0.20 0.64 9.10
CA VAL A 76 0.33 1.92 8.39
C VAL A 76 -0.52 1.96 7.12
N ALA A 77 -0.53 0.87 6.33
CA ALA A 77 -1.35 0.80 5.12
C ALA A 77 -2.85 0.84 5.44
N MET A 78 -3.31 0.10 6.46
CA MET A 78 -4.72 0.11 6.87
C MET A 78 -5.15 1.48 7.40
N GLU A 79 -4.29 2.15 8.17
CA GLU A 79 -4.52 3.50 8.66
C GLU A 79 -4.66 4.49 7.49
N LEU A 80 -3.71 4.51 6.55
CA LEU A 80 -3.75 5.33 5.34
C LEU A 80 -5.03 5.08 4.54
N TYR A 81 -5.32 3.82 4.22
CA TYR A 81 -6.48 3.47 3.41
C TYR A 81 -7.80 3.84 4.09
N SER A 82 -7.87 3.74 5.40
CA SER A 82 -9.06 4.15 6.17
C SER A 82 -9.27 5.66 6.17
N GLN A 83 -8.20 6.43 6.36
CA GLN A 83 -8.26 7.88 6.44
C GLN A 83 -8.48 8.52 5.08
N GLU A 84 -7.92 7.93 4.03
CA GLU A 84 -7.87 8.49 2.67
C GLU A 84 -8.65 7.64 1.66
N GLU A 85 -9.62 6.83 2.11
CA GLU A 85 -10.40 5.93 1.25
C GLU A 85 -11.04 6.65 0.05
N PRO A 86 -11.69 7.83 0.20
CA PRO A 86 -12.27 8.53 -0.94
C PRO A 86 -11.24 8.97 -1.98
N VAL A 87 -10.08 9.47 -1.53
CA VAL A 87 -9.00 9.92 -2.42
C VAL A 87 -8.33 8.74 -3.12
N SER A 88 -8.04 7.68 -2.38
CA SER A 88 -7.45 6.45 -2.93
C SER A 88 -8.36 5.81 -3.99
N GLN A 89 -9.67 5.75 -3.72
CA GLN A 89 -10.66 5.25 -4.68
C GLN A 89 -10.74 6.13 -5.92
N ALA A 90 -10.71 7.43 -5.74
CA ALA A 90 -10.75 8.39 -6.83
C ALA A 90 -9.52 8.24 -7.75
N LEU A 91 -8.32 8.12 -7.16
CA LEU A 91 -7.09 7.90 -7.91
C LEU A 91 -7.10 6.57 -8.68
N LEU A 92 -7.56 5.49 -8.03
CA LEU A 92 -7.70 4.18 -8.68
C LEU A 92 -8.68 4.24 -9.87
N SER A 93 -9.83 4.87 -9.69
CA SER A 93 -10.84 5.02 -10.74
C SER A 93 -10.32 5.88 -11.89
N LEU A 94 -9.60 6.96 -11.59
CA LEU A 94 -9.01 7.83 -12.60
C LEU A 94 -7.90 7.12 -13.38
N ALA A 95 -7.06 6.34 -12.72
CA ALA A 95 -6.00 5.58 -13.37
C ALA A 95 -6.51 4.56 -14.41
N ALA A 96 -7.76 4.12 -14.28
CA ALA A 96 -8.40 3.20 -15.23
C ALA A 96 -8.78 3.86 -16.57
N VAL A 97 -8.97 5.19 -16.61
CA VAL A 97 -9.51 5.91 -17.77
C VAL A 97 -8.65 7.08 -18.24
N ASP A 98 -7.64 7.45 -17.46
CA ASP A 98 -6.81 8.63 -17.70
C ASP A 98 -5.33 8.25 -17.75
N ARG A 99 -4.65 8.67 -18.82
CA ARG A 99 -3.25 8.30 -19.09
C ARG A 99 -2.27 8.87 -18.07
N ASP A 100 -2.44 10.13 -17.68
CA ASP A 100 -1.52 10.78 -16.73
C ASP A 100 -1.64 10.16 -15.33
N ALA A 101 -2.88 9.90 -14.90
CA ALA A 101 -3.14 9.20 -13.65
C ALA A 101 -2.64 7.75 -13.68
N SER A 102 -2.80 7.05 -14.81
CA SER A 102 -2.27 5.70 -15.03
C SER A 102 -0.74 5.67 -14.92
N SER A 103 -0.04 6.63 -15.56
CA SER A 103 1.42 6.76 -15.47
C SER A 103 1.88 7.00 -14.03
N ALA A 104 1.21 7.90 -13.30
CA ALA A 104 1.52 8.16 -11.90
C ALA A 104 1.29 6.93 -11.01
N ALA A 105 0.17 6.22 -11.20
CA ALA A 105 -0.14 4.99 -10.48
C ALA A 105 0.88 3.88 -10.78
N ALA A 106 1.31 3.73 -12.03
CA ALA A 106 2.32 2.76 -12.43
C ALA A 106 3.67 3.00 -11.73
N ARG A 107 4.11 4.26 -11.60
CA ARG A 107 5.34 4.62 -10.87
C ARG A 107 5.27 4.23 -9.39
N LEU A 108 4.15 4.52 -8.73
CA LEU A 108 3.93 4.16 -7.34
C LEU A 108 3.90 2.63 -7.14
N ASN A 109 3.17 1.94 -8.02
CA ASN A 109 3.08 0.48 -7.99
C ASN A 109 4.45 -0.18 -8.24
N PHE A 110 5.28 0.38 -9.11
CA PHE A 110 6.64 -0.10 -9.31
C PHE A 110 7.47 0.03 -8.02
N GLY A 111 7.44 1.17 -7.35
CA GLY A 111 8.14 1.37 -6.07
C GLY A 111 7.64 0.41 -4.98
N ARG A 112 6.32 0.18 -4.91
CA ARG A 112 5.71 -0.76 -3.98
C ARG A 112 6.13 -2.21 -4.29
N ALA A 113 6.13 -2.63 -5.56
CA ALA A 113 6.58 -3.95 -5.98
C ALA A 113 8.04 -4.23 -5.56
N GLN A 114 8.93 -3.25 -5.77
CA GLN A 114 10.32 -3.32 -5.32
C GLN A 114 10.43 -3.43 -3.78
N GLY A 115 9.56 -2.75 -3.05
CA GLY A 115 9.47 -2.85 -1.59
C GLY A 115 9.06 -4.25 -1.13
N MET A 116 8.05 -4.83 -1.76
CA MET A 116 7.56 -6.18 -1.44
C MET A 116 8.60 -7.25 -1.78
N ARG A 117 9.31 -7.11 -2.89
CA ARG A 117 10.41 -8.01 -3.23
C ARG A 117 11.50 -8.01 -2.15
N ARG A 118 11.99 -6.83 -1.75
CA ARG A 118 13.00 -6.72 -0.67
C ARG A 118 12.51 -7.31 0.65
N LEU A 119 11.23 -7.16 0.95
CA LEU A 119 10.64 -7.75 2.15
C LEU A 119 10.63 -9.28 2.07
N ALA A 120 10.25 -9.85 0.92
CA ALA A 120 10.27 -11.29 0.67
C ALA A 120 11.69 -11.87 0.74
N GLU A 121 12.68 -11.18 0.14
CA GLU A 121 14.11 -11.55 0.24
C GLU A 121 14.55 -11.65 1.71
N ARG A 122 14.22 -10.64 2.53
CA ARG A 122 14.53 -10.67 3.97
C ARG A 122 13.76 -11.75 4.73
N MET A 123 12.51 -12.03 4.38
CA MET A 123 11.75 -13.13 4.98
C MET A 123 12.41 -14.48 4.68
N HIS A 124 12.92 -14.64 3.47
CA HIS A 124 13.69 -15.83 3.10
C HIS A 124 15.00 -15.94 3.88
N GLU A 125 15.79 -14.88 3.91
CA GLU A 125 17.08 -14.82 4.67
C GLU A 125 16.91 -15.12 6.15
N GLN A 126 15.80 -14.71 6.75
CA GLN A 126 15.48 -14.96 8.16
C GLN A 126 14.76 -16.29 8.40
N GLY A 127 14.59 -17.12 7.37
CA GLY A 127 13.93 -18.42 7.49
C GLY A 127 12.46 -18.35 7.86
N VAL A 128 11.79 -17.22 7.59
CA VAL A 128 10.36 -17.02 7.85
C VAL A 128 9.49 -17.71 6.82
N LEU A 129 9.93 -17.74 5.55
CA LEU A 129 9.16 -18.37 4.48
C LEU A 129 9.13 -19.90 4.61
N ARG A 130 8.01 -20.46 4.22
CA ARG A 130 7.85 -21.92 4.03
C ARG A 130 8.85 -22.41 2.98
N ASP A 131 9.25 -23.67 3.07
CA ASP A 131 10.23 -24.29 2.17
C ASP A 131 9.71 -24.44 0.73
N ASP A 132 8.39 -24.48 0.56
CA ASP A 132 7.69 -24.60 -0.72
C ASP A 132 7.30 -23.26 -1.35
N VAL A 133 7.72 -22.11 -0.78
CA VAL A 133 7.42 -20.76 -1.27
C VAL A 133 8.70 -20.06 -1.73
N THR A 134 8.76 -19.69 -2.98
CA THR A 134 9.85 -18.89 -3.53
C THR A 134 9.76 -17.42 -3.12
N VAL A 135 10.87 -16.69 -3.24
CA VAL A 135 10.92 -15.24 -2.98
C VAL A 135 9.98 -14.48 -3.93
N GLU A 136 9.93 -14.89 -5.19
CA GLU A 136 9.05 -14.30 -6.21
C GLU A 136 7.57 -14.48 -5.85
N GLU A 137 7.16 -15.69 -5.50
CA GLU A 137 5.78 -15.97 -5.07
C GLU A 137 5.42 -15.19 -3.80
N ALA A 138 6.34 -15.13 -2.84
CA ALA A 138 6.13 -14.33 -1.64
C ALA A 138 5.97 -12.84 -1.96
N ALA A 139 6.79 -12.30 -2.86
CA ALA A 139 6.70 -10.91 -3.29
C ALA A 139 5.36 -10.60 -3.96
N ASP A 140 4.88 -11.49 -4.85
CA ASP A 140 3.60 -11.35 -5.53
C ASP A 140 2.42 -11.41 -4.54
N ILE A 141 2.45 -12.34 -3.60
CA ILE A 141 1.43 -12.45 -2.55
C ILE A 141 1.42 -11.19 -1.68
N LEU A 142 2.57 -10.72 -1.23
CA LEU A 142 2.69 -9.50 -0.43
C LEU A 142 2.18 -8.28 -1.22
N TRP A 143 2.51 -8.20 -2.51
CA TRP A 143 2.07 -7.11 -3.38
C TRP A 143 0.55 -7.06 -3.53
N VAL A 144 -0.11 -8.19 -3.71
CA VAL A 144 -1.58 -8.30 -3.79
C VAL A 144 -2.22 -7.96 -2.44
N ILE A 145 -1.75 -8.59 -1.35
CA ILE A 145 -2.35 -8.44 -0.01
C ILE A 145 -2.25 -7.00 0.51
N THR A 146 -1.18 -6.27 0.18
CA THR A 146 -0.97 -4.89 0.65
C THR A 146 -1.60 -3.83 -0.26
N SER A 147 -2.36 -4.20 -1.29
CA SER A 147 -2.95 -3.26 -2.23
C SER A 147 -4.22 -2.59 -1.67
N PHE A 148 -4.49 -1.36 -2.13
CA PHE A 148 -5.74 -0.67 -1.82
C PHE A 148 -6.94 -1.42 -2.39
N GLU A 149 -6.81 -2.04 -3.55
CA GLU A 149 -7.86 -2.84 -4.19
C GLU A 149 -8.31 -3.99 -3.28
N THR A 150 -7.36 -4.73 -2.72
CA THR A 150 -7.65 -5.83 -1.78
C THR A 150 -8.33 -5.31 -0.50
N TYR A 151 -7.83 -4.19 0.05
CA TYR A 151 -8.49 -3.50 1.16
C TYR A 151 -9.93 -3.13 0.82
N ALA A 152 -10.16 -2.45 -0.31
CA ALA A 152 -11.48 -1.97 -0.72
C ALA A 152 -12.47 -3.11 -0.95
N GLN A 153 -12.04 -4.24 -1.54
CA GLN A 153 -12.86 -5.42 -1.73
C GLN A 153 -13.35 -6.00 -0.39
N LEU A 154 -12.48 -6.14 0.58
CA LEU A 154 -12.85 -6.65 1.91
C LEU A 154 -13.69 -5.62 2.68
N ARG A 155 -13.30 -4.36 2.64
CA ARG A 155 -13.98 -3.25 3.31
C ARG A 155 -15.42 -3.10 2.85
N ARG A 156 -15.63 -3.02 1.53
CA ARG A 156 -16.94 -2.76 0.92
C ARG A 156 -17.70 -4.05 0.60
N GLY A 157 -17.03 -5.02 0.00
CA GLY A 157 -17.67 -6.26 -0.43
C GLY A 157 -18.05 -7.18 0.71
N ARG A 158 -17.37 -7.08 1.87
CA ARG A 158 -17.64 -7.88 3.06
C ARG A 158 -18.04 -7.06 4.28
N ASN A 159 -18.16 -5.74 4.13
CA ASN A 159 -18.51 -4.79 5.20
C ASN A 159 -17.64 -4.93 6.47
N LEU A 160 -16.35 -5.20 6.29
CA LEU A 160 -15.42 -5.33 7.41
C LEU A 160 -14.93 -3.94 7.86
N THR A 161 -14.60 -3.78 9.14
CA THR A 161 -13.89 -2.58 9.62
C THR A 161 -12.44 -2.59 9.13
N PRO A 162 -11.74 -1.44 9.07
CA PRO A 162 -10.32 -1.39 8.71
C PRO A 162 -9.45 -2.35 9.54
N THR A 163 -9.68 -2.42 10.84
CA THR A 163 -8.99 -3.35 11.76
C THR A 163 -9.24 -4.80 11.36
N GLN A 164 -10.49 -5.18 11.12
CA GLN A 164 -10.84 -6.54 10.68
C GLN A 164 -10.22 -6.89 9.32
N VAL A 165 -10.09 -5.92 8.42
CA VAL A 165 -9.38 -6.13 7.15
C VAL A 165 -7.91 -6.44 7.43
N GLY A 166 -7.23 -5.61 8.22
CA GLY A 166 -5.82 -5.81 8.58
C GLY A 166 -5.56 -7.17 9.22
N GLU A 167 -6.35 -7.54 10.24
CA GLU A 167 -6.25 -8.84 10.92
C GLU A 167 -6.43 -10.02 9.95
N ARG A 168 -7.39 -9.89 9.02
CA ARG A 168 -7.65 -10.94 8.02
C ARG A 168 -6.51 -11.08 7.04
N LEU A 169 -5.96 -9.98 6.54
CA LEU A 169 -4.84 -9.98 5.61
C LEU A 169 -3.55 -10.49 6.28
N LEU A 170 -3.27 -10.08 7.51
CA LEU A 170 -2.16 -10.64 8.29
C LEU A 170 -2.32 -12.14 8.53
N GLY A 171 -3.54 -12.58 8.88
CA GLY A 171 -3.84 -14.00 9.05
C GLY A 171 -3.68 -14.81 7.75
N MET A 172 -4.04 -14.23 6.60
CA MET A 172 -3.81 -14.85 5.29
C MET A 172 -2.31 -14.98 5.01
N THR A 173 -1.55 -13.89 5.20
CA THR A 173 -0.10 -13.88 5.01
C THR A 173 0.60 -14.95 5.84
N ARG A 174 0.27 -15.03 7.14
CA ARG A 174 0.86 -16.03 8.04
C ARG A 174 0.60 -17.45 7.56
N ARG A 175 -0.62 -17.78 7.18
CA ARG A 175 -0.97 -19.14 6.72
C ARG A 175 -0.39 -19.48 5.36
N THR A 176 -0.15 -18.50 4.49
CA THR A 176 0.32 -18.72 3.13
C THR A 176 1.84 -18.71 3.03
N LEU A 177 2.49 -17.80 3.74
CA LEU A 177 3.92 -17.54 3.57
C LEU A 177 4.79 -18.09 4.70
N TYR A 178 4.29 -18.09 5.96
CA TYR A 178 5.18 -18.35 7.07
C TYR A 178 5.30 -19.85 7.34
N ARG A 179 6.53 -20.24 7.63
CA ARG A 179 6.83 -21.58 8.12
C ARG A 179 6.06 -21.83 9.41
N GLU A 180 5.43 -22.99 9.52
CA GLU A 180 4.86 -23.40 10.79
C GLU A 180 5.98 -23.51 11.83
N THR A 181 5.91 -22.72 12.89
CA THR A 181 6.75 -22.93 14.06
C THR A 181 6.32 -24.26 14.65
N GLY A 182 7.17 -25.29 14.48
CA GLY A 182 6.91 -26.62 14.98
C GLY A 182 6.46 -26.56 16.44
N ASP A 183 5.20 -26.89 16.68
CA ASP A 183 4.72 -27.21 18.01
C ASP A 183 5.57 -28.36 18.52
N GLY A 184 6.28 -28.12 19.63
CA GLY A 184 7.25 -29.07 20.15
C GLY A 184 6.62 -30.45 20.26
N ARG A 185 7.04 -31.35 19.38
CA ARG A 185 6.82 -32.79 19.58
C ARG A 185 7.31 -33.10 20.97
N ARG A 186 6.38 -33.22 21.90
CA ARG A 186 6.64 -33.97 23.14
C ARG A 186 7.13 -35.34 22.68
N GLU A 187 8.43 -35.54 22.75
CA GLU A 187 8.98 -36.90 22.82
C GLU A 187 8.33 -37.54 24.05
N THR A 188 7.28 -38.30 23.79
CA THR A 188 6.85 -39.31 24.73
C THR A 188 7.92 -40.39 24.71
N GLY A 189 8.96 -40.15 25.52
CA GLY A 189 9.91 -41.18 25.87
C GLY A 189 9.17 -42.33 26.49
N SER A 190 9.00 -43.40 25.69
CA SER A 190 8.66 -44.69 26.16
C SER A 190 9.83 -45.22 26.97
N GLY A 191 9.75 -44.99 28.29
CA GLY A 191 10.62 -45.63 29.24
C GLY A 191 9.99 -46.97 29.66
N LYS A 192 10.67 -48.00 29.34
CA LYS A 192 10.52 -49.29 29.98
C LYS A 192 11.22 -49.31 31.32
#